data_afcbac1d488ab975736a70b4436a4862
#
_entry.id   afcbac1d488ab975736a70b4436a4862
#
_cell.length_a   1.000
_cell.length_b   1.000
_cell.length_c   1.000
_cell.angle_alpha   90.00
_cell.angle_beta   90.00
_cell.angle_gamma   90.00
#
_symmetry.space_group_name_H-M   'P 1'
#
loop_
_entity.id
_entity.type
_entity.pdbx_description
1 polymer ?
#
loop_
_entity_poly.entity_id
_entity_poly.type
_entity_poly.pdbx_seq_one_letter_code
_entity_poly.pdbx_strand_id
1 'polypeptide(L)' 'YTVKRGDTLAAISKEMYHSYNYIEKIAEANGIENVDEIYPGQILELPQIED' A
#
# COMPACT_ATOMS: atom_id res chain seq x y z
N TYR A 1 -3.29 8.08 -0.36
CA TYR A 1 -2.18 7.98 0.61
C TYR A 1 -0.87 8.44 -0.02
N THR A 2 -0.11 9.22 0.70
CA THR A 2 1.21 9.66 0.25
C THR A 2 2.28 8.88 1.02
N VAL A 3 3.16 8.20 0.28
CA VAL A 3 4.21 7.39 0.88
C VAL A 3 5.19 8.28 1.63
N LYS A 4 5.53 7.89 2.85
CA LYS A 4 6.52 8.56 3.68
C LYS A 4 7.83 7.78 3.65
N ARG A 5 8.91 8.47 4.00
CA ARG A 5 10.21 7.82 4.10
C ARG A 5 10.15 6.66 5.10
N GLY A 6 10.57 5.50 4.67
CA GLY A 6 10.57 4.30 5.50
C GLY A 6 9.28 3.49 5.43
N ASP A 7 8.28 3.94 4.69
CA ASP A 7 7.04 3.18 4.53
C ASP A 7 7.25 1.94 3.69
N THR A 8 6.45 0.91 4.01
CA THR A 8 6.35 -0.30 3.18
C THR A 8 4.87 -0.56 2.93
N LEU A 9 4.56 -1.34 1.90
CA LEU A 9 3.15 -1.70 1.65
C LEU A 9 2.56 -2.50 2.81
N ALA A 10 3.38 -3.30 3.48
CA ALA A 10 2.93 -4.03 4.67
C ALA A 10 2.50 -3.07 5.78
N ALA A 11 3.33 -2.07 6.06
CA ALA A 11 3.01 -1.07 7.09
C ALA A 11 1.77 -0.26 6.71
N ILE A 12 1.66 0.13 5.44
CA ILE A 12 0.50 0.87 4.95
C ILE A 12 -0.76 0.03 5.06
N SER A 13 -0.70 -1.24 4.68
CA SER A 13 -1.83 -2.16 4.81
C SER A 13 -2.29 -2.27 6.26
N LYS A 14 -1.35 -2.43 7.18
CA LYS A 14 -1.67 -2.52 8.60
C LYS A 14 -2.27 -1.23 9.14
N GLU A 15 -1.72 -0.10 8.74
CA GLU A 15 -2.20 1.20 9.20
C GLU A 15 -3.60 1.52 8.66
N MET A 16 -3.83 1.26 7.37
CA MET A 16 -5.07 1.66 6.70
C MET A 16 -6.19 0.64 6.84
N TYR A 17 -5.87 -0.63 6.89
CA TYR A 17 -6.86 -1.71 6.93
C TYR A 17 -6.79 -2.56 8.18
N HIS A 18 -5.85 -2.28 9.08
CA HIS A 18 -5.60 -3.04 10.31
C HIS A 18 -5.25 -4.52 10.03
N SER A 19 -4.69 -4.79 8.85
CA SER A 19 -4.35 -6.15 8.44
C SER A 19 -3.25 -6.14 7.39
N TYR A 20 -2.41 -7.17 7.40
CA TYR A 20 -1.39 -7.36 6.36
C TYR A 20 -1.94 -8.07 5.12
N ASN A 21 -3.23 -8.40 5.11
CA ASN A 21 -3.81 -9.19 4.02
C ASN A 21 -4.12 -8.38 2.76
N TYR A 22 -3.88 -7.08 2.78
CA TYR A 22 -4.26 -6.21 1.67
C TYR A 22 -3.06 -5.68 0.88
N ILE A 23 -1.86 -6.20 1.14
CA ILE A 23 -0.64 -5.77 0.47
C ILE A 23 -0.76 -5.95 -1.05
N GLU A 24 -1.19 -7.13 -1.48
CA GLU A 24 -1.35 -7.43 -2.90
C GLU A 24 -2.43 -6.57 -3.55
N LYS A 25 -3.50 -6.31 -2.83
CA LYS A 25 -4.59 -5.48 -3.34
C LYS A 25 -4.16 -4.04 -3.55
N ILE A 26 -3.37 -3.50 -2.64
CA ILE A 26 -2.81 -2.16 -2.77
C ILE A 26 -1.86 -2.12 -3.97
N ALA A 27 -0.97 -3.10 -4.09
CA ALA A 27 -0.03 -3.16 -5.19
C ALA A 27 -0.74 -3.26 -6.53
N GLU A 28 -1.74 -4.11 -6.61
CA GLU A 28 -2.51 -4.31 -7.84
C GLU A 28 -3.26 -3.06 -8.25
N ALA A 29 -3.86 -2.35 -7.29
CA ALA A 29 -4.59 -1.12 -7.56
C ALA A 29 -3.68 0.00 -8.09
N ASN A 30 -2.39 -0.08 -7.83
CA ASN A 30 -1.41 0.95 -8.20
C ASN A 30 -0.44 0.50 -9.28
N GLY A 31 -0.64 -0.69 -9.86
CA GLY A 31 0.24 -1.20 -10.90
C GLY A 31 1.65 -1.49 -10.40
N ILE A 32 1.80 -1.79 -9.12
CA ILE A 32 3.10 -2.09 -8.53
C ILE A 32 3.40 -3.58 -8.69
N GLU A 33 4.44 -3.90 -9.43
CA GLU A 33 4.84 -5.30 -9.63
C GLU A 33 5.66 -5.84 -8.46
N ASN A 34 6.48 -4.98 -7.87
CA ASN A 34 7.32 -5.35 -6.73
C ASN A 34 6.90 -4.51 -5.54
N VAL A 35 6.38 -5.19 -4.49
CA VAL A 35 5.86 -4.51 -3.30
C VAL A 35 6.92 -3.70 -2.54
N ASP A 36 8.19 -3.96 -2.79
CA ASP A 36 9.29 -3.21 -2.19
C ASP A 36 9.67 -1.96 -2.99
N GLU A 37 9.09 -1.76 -4.17
CA GLU A 37 9.37 -0.62 -5.02
C GLU A 37 8.38 0.52 -4.82
N ILE A 38 8.38 1.09 -3.63
CA ILE A 38 7.65 2.31 -3.36
C ILE A 38 8.64 3.38 -2.89
N TYR A 39 8.32 4.64 -3.16
CA TYR A 39 9.23 5.75 -2.91
C TYR A 39 8.55 6.84 -2.10
N PRO A 40 9.29 7.54 -1.22
CA PRO A 40 8.73 8.67 -0.49
C PRO A 40 8.16 9.72 -1.44
N GLY A 41 6.97 10.20 -1.14
CA GLY A 41 6.26 11.17 -1.98
C GLY A 41 5.37 10.55 -3.05
N GLN A 42 5.48 9.25 -3.26
CA GLN A 42 4.61 8.55 -4.21
C GLN A 42 3.17 8.57 -3.71
N ILE A 43 2.23 8.82 -4.60
CA ILE A 43 0.81 8.81 -4.25
C ILE A 43 0.23 7.45 -4.57
N LEU A 44 -0.36 6.81 -3.57
CA LEU A 44 -1.00 5.51 -3.72
C LEU A 44 -2.51 5.65 -3.65
N GLU A 45 -3.20 4.97 -4.55
CA GLU A 45 -4.63 4.78 -4.45
C GLU A 45 -4.88 3.60 -3.52
N LEU A 46 -5.68 3.80 -2.49
CA LEU A 46 -6.05 2.72 -1.58
C LEU A 46 -7.40 2.16 -2.03
N PRO A 47 -7.44 0.90 -2.47
CA PRO A 47 -8.70 0.31 -2.92
C PRO A 47 -9.69 0.22 -1.76
N GLN A 48 -10.95 0.40 -2.07
CA GLN A 48 -12.01 0.21 -1.09
C GLN A 48 -12.27 -1.28 -0.94
N ILE A 49 -12.12 -1.76 0.29
CA ILE A 49 -12.25 -3.18 0.59
C ILE A 49 -13.52 -3.37 1.40
N GLU A 50 -14.37 -4.26 0.91
CA GLU A 50 -15.57 -4.64 1.62
C GLU A 50 -15.37 -6.02 2.24
N ASP A 51 -15.65 -6.10 3.52
CA ASP A 51 -15.62 -7.39 4.24
C ASP A 51 -16.94 -8.11 4.09
#